data_7ee18b6dfb9c0d98b981949c4cf03f26
#
_entry.id   7ee18b6dfb9c0d98b981949c4cf03f26
#
_cell.length_a   1.000
_cell.length_b   1.000
_cell.length_c   1.000
_cell.angle_alpha   90.00
_cell.angle_beta   90.00
_cell.angle_gamma   90.00
#
_symmetry.space_group_name_H-M   'P 1'
#
loop_
_entity.id
_entity.type
_entity.pdbx_description
1 polymer ?
#
loop_
_entity_poly.entity_id
_entity_poly.type
_entity_poly.pdbx_seq_one_letter_code
_entity_poly.pdbx_strand_id
1 'polypeptide(L)'
;IIHPEHLKKGRNELVIQFKAGESSLNRSDDMLYTLLVPDRCRTLMPCFDQPDIKARFKLTLKIPSRWRAVANGEPVRTEYFNDYKLYEFEETKPLSTYLFAFTVGRFSYVERYVGGRWIGIYHRETDTSKINSSIPVIAREVSHALDWMENYTGIRYPFDVYNVVAI
;
A
#
# COMPACT_ATOMS: atom_id res chain seq x y z
N ILE A 1 -5.97 24.62 13.13
CA ILE A 1 -4.95 25.10 14.09
C ILE A 1 -5.23 24.42 15.42
N ILE A 2 -4.23 23.77 16.01
CA ILE A 2 -4.32 23.21 17.35
C ILE A 2 -3.70 24.26 18.29
N HIS A 3 -4.47 24.74 19.27
CA HIS A 3 -3.97 25.72 20.20
C HIS A 3 -2.97 25.10 21.18
N PRO A 4 -1.88 25.81 21.54
CA PRO A 4 -0.82 25.29 22.43
C PRO A 4 -1.34 24.77 23.78
N GLU A 5 -2.41 25.35 24.30
CA GLU A 5 -3.07 24.95 25.55
C GLU A 5 -3.62 23.52 25.55
N HIS A 6 -3.88 22.95 24.34
CA HIS A 6 -4.31 21.56 24.17
C HIS A 6 -3.17 20.59 23.99
N LEU A 7 -1.93 21.08 23.96
CA LEU A 7 -0.73 20.29 23.77
C LEU A 7 0.08 20.21 25.05
N LYS A 8 0.63 19.04 25.31
CA LYS A 8 1.59 18.82 26.39
C LYS A 8 2.98 18.57 25.85
N LYS A 9 4.01 18.84 26.65
CA LYS A 9 5.37 18.47 26.30
C LYS A 9 5.49 16.94 26.20
N GLY A 10 6.03 16.44 25.09
CA GLY A 10 6.18 15.01 24.81
C GLY A 10 5.05 14.47 23.93
N ARG A 11 4.62 13.25 24.19
CA ARG A 11 3.64 12.54 23.34
C ARG A 11 2.25 13.14 23.50
N ASN A 12 1.64 13.50 22.37
CA ASN A 12 0.25 13.87 22.25
C ASN A 12 -0.48 12.85 21.35
N GLU A 13 -1.78 12.68 21.58
CA GLU A 13 -2.65 11.85 20.76
C GLU A 13 -3.79 12.72 20.23
N LEU A 14 -4.02 12.65 18.93
CA LEU A 14 -5.07 13.39 18.24
C LEU A 14 -5.97 12.38 17.53
N VAL A 15 -7.27 12.49 17.72
CA VAL A 15 -8.27 11.73 16.99
C VAL A 15 -8.96 12.66 16.02
N ILE A 16 -8.85 12.38 14.73
CA ILE A 16 -9.41 13.20 13.66
C ILE A 16 -10.38 12.37 12.84
N GLN A 17 -11.63 12.76 12.77
CA GLN A 17 -12.59 12.23 11.82
C GLN A 17 -12.65 13.13 10.60
N PHE A 18 -12.47 12.56 9.41
CA PHE A 18 -12.45 13.34 8.18
C PHE A 18 -13.00 12.53 7.00
N LYS A 19 -13.43 13.24 5.98
CA LYS A 19 -13.70 12.68 4.66
C LYS A 19 -12.45 12.88 3.81
N ALA A 20 -11.92 11.79 3.27
CA ALA A 20 -10.75 11.85 2.39
C ALA A 20 -11.05 12.69 1.15
N GLY A 21 -10.07 13.50 0.73
CA GLY A 21 -10.12 14.20 -0.54
C GLY A 21 -9.97 13.23 -1.73
N GLU A 22 -10.47 13.65 -2.89
CA GLU A 22 -10.49 12.81 -4.10
C GLU A 22 -9.29 13.06 -5.03
N SER A 23 -8.53 14.12 -4.83
CA SER A 23 -7.44 14.51 -5.74
C SER A 23 -6.27 13.54 -5.78
N SER A 24 -6.14 12.66 -4.79
CA SER A 24 -5.10 11.63 -4.68
C SER A 24 -5.65 10.21 -4.56
N LEU A 25 -6.97 10.06 -4.74
CA LEU A 25 -7.66 8.79 -4.82
C LEU A 25 -8.15 8.58 -6.26
N ASN A 26 -7.52 7.64 -6.95
CA ASN A 26 -8.01 7.19 -8.24
C ASN A 26 -9.08 6.13 -8.00
N ARG A 27 -10.30 6.40 -8.44
CA ARG A 27 -11.46 5.57 -8.16
C ARG A 27 -12.18 5.16 -9.43
N SER A 28 -12.56 3.90 -9.51
CA SER A 28 -13.54 3.37 -10.46
C SER A 28 -14.59 2.53 -9.71
N ASP A 29 -15.54 1.95 -10.42
CA ASP A 29 -16.65 1.17 -9.82
C ASP A 29 -16.15 -0.07 -9.05
N ASP A 30 -14.98 -0.58 -9.39
CA ASP A 30 -14.47 -1.85 -8.88
C ASP A 30 -13.04 -1.78 -8.34
N MET A 31 -12.48 -0.58 -8.23
CA MET A 31 -11.11 -0.35 -7.78
C MET A 31 -10.93 1.06 -7.22
N LEU A 32 -10.02 1.17 -6.24
CA LEU A 32 -9.52 2.44 -5.73
C LEU A 32 -8.04 2.29 -5.39
N TYR A 33 -7.23 3.29 -5.72
CA TYR A 33 -5.83 3.35 -5.29
C TYR A 33 -5.37 4.77 -4.99
N THR A 34 -4.37 4.89 -4.14
CA THR A 34 -3.74 6.16 -3.77
C THR A 34 -2.59 6.49 -4.72
N LEU A 35 -2.41 7.78 -5.03
CA LEU A 35 -1.25 8.32 -5.72
C LEU A 35 -0.81 9.60 -5.03
N LEU A 36 0.12 9.48 -4.09
CA LEU A 36 0.50 10.54 -3.15
C LEU A 36 1.77 11.30 -3.52
N VAL A 37 2.46 10.84 -4.56
CA VAL A 37 3.68 11.50 -5.09
C VAL A 37 3.33 12.81 -5.78
N PRO A 38 4.11 13.89 -5.59
CA PRO A 38 5.30 14.00 -4.74
C PRO A 38 4.99 14.44 -3.28
N ASP A 39 3.86 15.12 -3.03
CA ASP A 39 3.51 15.78 -1.75
C ASP A 39 1.98 15.90 -1.61
N ARG A 40 1.25 14.84 -1.95
CA ARG A 40 -0.22 14.86 -2.07
C ARG A 40 -0.95 14.13 -0.94
N CYS A 41 -0.21 13.63 0.08
CA CYS A 41 -0.82 12.91 1.20
C CYS A 41 -1.78 13.81 1.99
N ARG A 42 -1.47 15.09 2.14
CA ARG A 42 -2.34 16.10 2.76
C ARG A 42 -3.70 16.27 2.10
N THR A 43 -3.83 15.85 0.83
CA THR A 43 -5.11 15.88 0.11
C THR A 43 -5.95 14.63 0.36
N LEU A 44 -5.35 13.60 0.92
CA LEU A 44 -6.01 12.37 1.32
C LEU A 44 -6.41 12.40 2.79
N MET A 45 -5.47 12.76 3.66
CA MET A 45 -5.63 12.75 5.11
C MET A 45 -4.86 13.88 5.79
N PRO A 46 -5.27 14.33 6.99
CA PRO A 46 -4.51 15.29 7.77
C PRO A 46 -3.14 14.71 8.15
N CYS A 47 -2.06 15.34 7.70
CA CYS A 47 -0.69 14.93 8.00
C CYS A 47 0.30 16.08 7.83
N PHE A 48 1.52 15.90 8.34
CA PHE A 48 2.67 16.72 7.98
C PHE A 48 3.28 16.15 6.70
N ASP A 49 3.01 16.80 5.57
CA ASP A 49 3.34 16.27 4.24
C ASP A 49 4.70 16.79 3.74
N GLN A 50 5.71 16.62 4.56
CA GLN A 50 7.10 16.96 4.26
C GLN A 50 7.92 15.67 4.15
N PRO A 51 8.72 15.48 3.10
CA PRO A 51 9.42 14.23 2.83
C PRO A 51 10.40 13.77 3.92
N ASP A 52 10.97 14.71 4.67
CA ASP A 52 11.89 14.47 5.79
C ASP A 52 11.16 14.13 7.10
N ILE A 53 9.88 14.47 7.23
CA ILE A 53 9.04 14.11 8.38
C ILE A 53 8.45 12.73 8.14
N LYS A 54 9.18 11.70 8.56
CA LYS A 54 8.74 10.30 8.41
C LYS A 54 7.76 9.91 9.51
N ALA A 55 6.77 9.08 9.14
CA ALA A 55 5.78 8.54 10.07
C ALA A 55 5.68 7.01 9.95
N ARG A 56 5.18 6.36 10.99
CA ARG A 56 4.71 4.96 10.94
C ARG A 56 3.21 4.97 10.70
N PHE A 57 2.76 4.08 9.84
CA PHE A 57 1.35 3.96 9.48
C PHE A 57 0.84 2.59 9.92
N LYS A 58 -0.22 2.58 10.69
CA LYS A 58 -1.02 1.39 10.98
C LYS A 58 -2.35 1.57 10.29
N LEU A 59 -2.62 0.77 9.27
CA LEU A 59 -3.79 0.91 8.42
C LEU A 59 -4.82 -0.16 8.75
N THR A 60 -6.07 0.26 8.86
CA THR A 60 -7.23 -0.64 8.88
C THR A 60 -8.18 -0.22 7.77
N LEU A 61 -8.56 -1.16 6.91
CA LEU A 61 -9.47 -0.92 5.80
C LEU A 61 -10.74 -1.73 5.93
N LYS A 62 -11.89 -1.06 5.83
CA LYS A 62 -13.18 -1.69 5.63
C LYS A 62 -13.55 -1.63 4.15
N ILE A 63 -13.63 -2.77 3.50
CA ILE A 63 -13.86 -2.87 2.06
C ILE A 63 -14.96 -3.88 1.74
N PRO A 64 -15.60 -3.83 0.54
CA PRO A 64 -16.56 -4.83 0.11
C PRO A 64 -15.99 -6.26 0.20
N SER A 65 -16.81 -7.23 0.59
CA SER A 65 -16.37 -8.62 0.84
C SER A 65 -15.68 -9.29 -0.36
N ARG A 66 -16.01 -8.88 -1.59
CA ARG A 66 -15.43 -9.42 -2.83
C ARG A 66 -14.12 -8.74 -3.26
N TRP A 67 -13.71 -7.65 -2.59
CA TRP A 67 -12.50 -6.91 -2.91
C TRP A 67 -11.30 -7.44 -2.14
N ARG A 68 -10.11 -7.19 -2.65
CA ARG A 68 -8.83 -7.39 -1.97
C ARG A 68 -8.20 -6.05 -1.66
N ALA A 69 -7.37 -6.01 -0.64
CA ALA A 69 -6.58 -4.83 -0.27
C ALA A 69 -5.09 -5.16 -0.30
N VAL A 70 -4.31 -4.19 -0.73
CA VAL A 70 -2.84 -4.19 -0.70
C VAL A 70 -2.40 -2.86 -0.12
N ALA A 71 -1.41 -2.86 0.77
CA ALA A 71 -0.85 -1.66 1.38
C ALA A 71 0.66 -1.82 1.66
N ASN A 72 1.25 -0.80 2.28
CA ASN A 72 2.63 -0.88 2.77
C ASN A 72 2.72 -1.78 4.02
N GLY A 73 2.83 -3.03 3.87
CA GLY A 73 2.87 -4.04 4.92
C GLY A 73 1.93 -5.18 4.63
N GLU A 74 2.14 -6.27 5.33
CA GLU A 74 1.31 -7.46 5.17
C GLU A 74 0.04 -7.37 6.05
N PRO A 75 -1.07 -7.97 5.62
CA PRO A 75 -2.26 -8.05 6.46
C PRO A 75 -2.00 -9.01 7.63
N VAL A 76 -2.04 -8.47 8.85
CA VAL A 76 -1.89 -9.27 10.09
C VAL A 76 -3.22 -9.86 10.57
N ARG A 77 -4.33 -9.29 10.14
CA ARG A 77 -5.67 -9.77 10.46
C ARG A 77 -6.64 -9.45 9.35
N THR A 78 -7.50 -10.41 9.01
CA THR A 78 -8.63 -10.20 8.11
C THR A 78 -9.88 -10.79 8.74
N GLU A 79 -10.88 -9.94 8.97
CA GLU A 79 -12.19 -10.35 9.45
C GLU A 79 -13.21 -10.31 8.32
N TYR A 80 -14.02 -11.35 8.22
CA TYR A 80 -15.02 -11.50 7.16
C TYR A 80 -16.42 -11.31 7.72
N PHE A 81 -17.19 -10.46 7.06
CA PHE A 81 -18.60 -10.21 7.30
C PHE A 81 -19.38 -10.47 5.99
N ASN A 82 -20.68 -10.46 6.04
CA ASN A 82 -21.51 -10.77 4.86
C ASN A 82 -21.19 -9.86 3.67
N ASP A 83 -21.18 -8.54 3.91
CA ASP A 83 -21.07 -7.54 2.85
C ASP A 83 -19.70 -6.86 2.77
N TYR A 84 -18.87 -7.02 3.80
CA TYR A 84 -17.57 -6.36 3.89
C TYR A 84 -16.51 -7.22 4.56
N LYS A 85 -15.26 -6.80 4.43
CA LYS A 85 -14.10 -7.32 5.16
C LYS A 85 -13.38 -6.18 5.85
N LEU A 86 -12.76 -6.48 7.00
CA LEU A 86 -11.81 -5.63 7.66
C LEU A 86 -10.41 -6.22 7.47
N TYR A 87 -9.52 -5.43 6.90
CA TYR A 87 -8.09 -5.72 6.84
C TYR A 87 -7.37 -4.86 7.87
N GLU A 88 -6.59 -5.47 8.73
CA GLU A 88 -5.63 -4.80 9.60
C GLU A 88 -4.22 -5.11 9.08
N PHE A 89 -3.46 -4.07 8.74
CA PHE A 89 -2.11 -4.21 8.23
C PHE A 89 -1.09 -4.00 9.34
N GLU A 90 0.09 -4.63 9.19
CA GLU A 90 1.24 -4.39 10.02
C GLU A 90 1.62 -2.90 10.03
N GLU A 91 2.12 -2.42 11.16
CA GLU A 91 2.65 -1.06 11.24
C GLU A 91 3.91 -0.94 10.38
N THR A 92 3.95 0.05 9.52
CA THR A 92 5.09 0.27 8.62
C THR A 92 6.35 0.67 9.39
N LYS A 93 7.53 0.43 8.80
CA LYS A 93 8.74 1.16 9.17
C LYS A 93 8.53 2.66 8.93
N PRO A 94 9.33 3.56 9.56
CA PRO A 94 9.20 4.98 9.28
C PRO A 94 9.42 5.28 7.79
N LEU A 95 8.41 5.85 7.13
CA LEU A 95 8.45 6.24 5.72
C LEU A 95 7.88 7.65 5.51
N SER A 96 8.30 8.29 4.44
CA SER A 96 7.76 9.57 4.03
C SER A 96 6.30 9.42 3.59
N THR A 97 5.48 10.44 3.83
CA THR A 97 4.04 10.40 3.56
C THR A 97 3.69 10.07 2.11
N TYR A 98 4.50 10.54 1.14
CA TYR A 98 4.28 10.26 -0.28
C TYR A 98 4.53 8.79 -0.68
N LEU A 99 5.19 8.00 0.17
CA LEU A 99 5.40 6.57 -0.01
C LEU A 99 4.29 5.73 0.62
N PHE A 100 3.43 6.33 1.44
CA PHE A 100 2.25 5.63 1.95
C PHE A 100 1.30 5.33 0.80
N ALA A 101 0.93 4.06 0.66
CA ALA A 101 0.08 3.63 -0.42
C ALA A 101 -0.86 2.51 0.02
N PHE A 102 -2.05 2.51 -0.54
CA PHE A 102 -2.93 1.36 -0.54
C PHE A 102 -3.74 1.31 -1.84
N THR A 103 -4.11 0.11 -2.21
CA THR A 103 -5.06 -0.14 -3.28
C THR A 103 -6.08 -1.18 -2.84
N VAL A 104 -7.30 -1.03 -3.28
CA VAL A 104 -8.40 -1.96 -3.02
C VAL A 104 -9.19 -2.19 -4.30
N GLY A 105 -9.63 -3.42 -4.53
CA GLY A 105 -10.40 -3.73 -5.74
C GLY A 105 -10.68 -5.20 -5.94
N ARG A 106 -11.31 -5.51 -7.08
CA ARG A 106 -11.57 -6.89 -7.53
C ARG A 106 -10.31 -7.45 -8.19
N PHE A 107 -9.32 -7.79 -7.39
CA PHE A 107 -8.06 -8.35 -7.88
C PHE A 107 -8.06 -9.88 -7.75
N SER A 108 -7.53 -10.54 -8.77
CA SER A 108 -6.92 -11.87 -8.66
C SER A 108 -5.50 -11.72 -8.13
N TYR A 109 -5.00 -12.71 -7.42
CA TYR A 109 -3.67 -12.72 -6.84
C TYR A 109 -2.91 -13.96 -7.25
N VAL A 110 -1.69 -13.77 -7.68
CA VAL A 110 -0.74 -14.84 -8.00
C VAL A 110 0.59 -14.51 -7.35
N GLU A 111 1.24 -15.49 -6.77
CA GLU A 111 2.55 -15.35 -6.16
C GLU A 111 3.58 -16.21 -6.87
N ARG A 112 4.80 -15.73 -6.97
CA ARG A 112 5.95 -16.43 -7.57
C ARG A 112 7.18 -16.28 -6.71
N TYR A 113 7.91 -17.37 -6.53
CA TYR A 113 9.23 -17.34 -5.90
C TYR A 113 10.29 -17.31 -6.98
N VAL A 114 11.03 -16.21 -7.08
CA VAL A 114 12.03 -15.96 -8.12
C VAL A 114 13.21 -15.20 -7.52
N GLY A 115 14.43 -15.63 -7.83
CA GLY A 115 15.64 -14.95 -7.34
C GLY A 115 15.77 -14.90 -5.83
N GLY A 116 15.27 -15.91 -5.11
CA GLY A 116 15.35 -15.97 -3.66
C GLY A 116 14.30 -15.13 -2.92
N ARG A 117 13.27 -14.61 -3.61
CA ARG A 117 12.24 -13.75 -3.01
C ARG A 117 10.84 -14.04 -3.53
N TRP A 118 9.84 -13.70 -2.74
CA TRP A 118 8.45 -13.78 -3.13
C TRP A 118 8.01 -12.51 -3.85
N ILE A 119 7.37 -12.67 -5.01
CA ILE A 119 6.76 -11.59 -5.79
C ILE A 119 5.26 -11.85 -5.87
N GLY A 120 4.48 -10.99 -5.22
CA GLY A 120 3.02 -10.99 -5.29
C GLY A 120 2.54 -10.16 -6.48
N ILE A 121 1.59 -10.67 -7.24
CA ILE A 121 1.04 -9.98 -8.43
C ILE A 121 -0.47 -9.94 -8.32
N TYR A 122 -1.00 -8.75 -8.17
CA TYR A 122 -2.44 -8.47 -8.18
C TYR A 122 -2.82 -7.97 -9.58
N HIS A 123 -3.83 -8.58 -10.18
CA HIS A 123 -4.26 -8.24 -11.54
C HIS A 123 -5.78 -8.33 -11.69
N ARG A 124 -6.29 -7.73 -12.76
CA ARG A 124 -7.71 -7.78 -13.16
C ARG A 124 -7.90 -8.50 -14.50
N GLU A 125 -6.83 -9.00 -15.10
CA GLU A 125 -6.90 -9.74 -16.36
C GLU A 125 -7.65 -11.07 -16.17
N THR A 126 -8.50 -11.40 -17.12
CA THR A 126 -9.31 -12.63 -17.17
C THR A 126 -8.88 -13.58 -18.28
N ASP A 127 -8.10 -13.10 -19.25
CA ASP A 127 -7.54 -13.94 -20.31
C ASP A 127 -6.39 -14.80 -19.76
N THR A 128 -6.65 -16.08 -19.65
CA THR A 128 -5.68 -17.06 -19.12
C THR A 128 -4.39 -17.12 -19.93
N SER A 129 -4.44 -16.92 -21.26
CA SER A 129 -3.24 -16.91 -22.11
C SER A 129 -2.33 -15.73 -21.75
N LYS A 130 -2.90 -14.54 -21.59
CA LYS A 130 -2.16 -13.36 -21.16
C LYS A 130 -1.61 -13.51 -19.74
N ILE A 131 -2.40 -14.05 -18.82
CA ILE A 131 -1.96 -14.32 -17.45
C ILE A 131 -0.74 -15.25 -17.47
N ASN A 132 -0.83 -16.38 -18.16
CA ASN A 132 0.23 -17.39 -18.22
C ASN A 132 1.51 -16.87 -18.89
N SER A 133 1.40 -16.00 -19.87
CA SER A 133 2.56 -15.40 -20.54
C SER A 133 3.18 -14.25 -19.76
N SER A 134 2.38 -13.41 -19.10
CA SER A 134 2.86 -12.17 -18.47
C SER A 134 3.36 -12.37 -17.04
N ILE A 135 2.67 -13.17 -16.22
CA ILE A 135 3.04 -13.35 -14.82
C ILE A 135 4.48 -13.80 -14.60
N PRO A 136 5.01 -14.82 -15.32
CA PRO A 136 6.41 -15.23 -15.15
C PRO A 136 7.39 -14.13 -15.55
N VAL A 137 7.06 -13.36 -16.59
CA VAL A 137 7.91 -12.25 -17.06
C VAL A 137 7.95 -11.14 -16.01
N ILE A 138 6.79 -10.70 -15.52
CA ILE A 138 6.70 -9.67 -14.48
C ILE A 138 7.52 -10.08 -13.25
N ALA A 139 7.32 -11.29 -12.75
CA ALA A 139 8.03 -11.78 -11.57
C ALA A 139 9.56 -11.79 -11.77
N ARG A 140 10.03 -12.25 -12.92
CA ARG A 140 11.44 -12.28 -13.25
C ARG A 140 12.03 -10.86 -13.35
N GLU A 141 11.39 -9.97 -14.10
CA GLU A 141 11.89 -8.60 -14.29
C GLU A 141 11.92 -7.81 -12.98
N VAL A 142 10.90 -7.97 -12.14
CA VAL A 142 10.88 -7.36 -10.79
C VAL A 142 12.02 -7.90 -9.94
N SER A 143 12.25 -9.22 -9.93
CA SER A 143 13.36 -9.82 -9.19
C SER A 143 14.71 -9.28 -9.67
N HIS A 144 14.94 -9.22 -10.98
CA HIS A 144 16.18 -8.66 -11.54
C HIS A 144 16.37 -7.18 -11.22
N ALA A 145 15.28 -6.39 -11.25
CA ALA A 145 15.34 -4.98 -10.90
C ALA A 145 15.70 -4.78 -9.42
N LEU A 146 15.16 -5.60 -8.53
CA LEU A 146 15.51 -5.56 -7.10
C LEU A 146 16.97 -5.96 -6.87
N ASP A 147 17.45 -7.03 -7.51
CA ASP A 147 18.85 -7.44 -7.43
C ASP A 147 19.79 -6.32 -7.91
N TRP A 148 19.44 -5.69 -9.03
CA TRP A 148 20.22 -4.58 -9.57
C TRP A 148 20.25 -3.40 -8.59
N MET A 149 19.09 -3.02 -8.02
CA MET A 149 18.99 -1.93 -7.05
C MET A 149 19.76 -2.22 -5.76
N GLU A 150 19.68 -3.44 -5.25
CA GLU A 150 20.44 -3.85 -4.07
C GLU A 150 21.96 -3.76 -4.30
N ASN A 151 22.42 -4.21 -5.46
CA ASN A 151 23.84 -4.11 -5.85
C ASN A 151 24.28 -2.64 -6.03
N TYR A 152 23.44 -1.83 -6.67
CA TYR A 152 23.74 -0.42 -6.92
C TYR A 152 23.78 0.43 -5.64
N THR A 153 22.84 0.21 -4.74
CA THR A 153 22.72 0.98 -3.50
C THR A 153 23.52 0.41 -2.34
N GLY A 154 23.92 -0.86 -2.40
CA GLY A 154 24.50 -1.60 -1.26
C GLY A 154 23.48 -1.87 -0.14
N ILE A 155 22.19 -1.65 -0.39
CA ILE A 155 21.12 -1.81 0.60
C ILE A 155 20.17 -2.92 0.14
N ARG A 156 20.00 -3.94 0.96
CA ARG A 156 19.03 -5.02 0.68
C ARG A 156 17.60 -4.49 0.80
N TYR A 157 16.71 -4.99 -0.06
CA TYR A 157 15.28 -4.76 0.04
C TYR A 157 14.78 -5.25 1.41
N PRO A 158 14.19 -4.38 2.23
CA PRO A 158 13.97 -4.68 3.65
C PRO A 158 12.64 -5.39 3.96
N PHE A 159 11.92 -5.87 2.94
CA PHE A 159 10.62 -6.51 3.09
C PHE A 159 10.64 -7.93 2.54
N ASP A 160 9.77 -8.80 3.07
CA ASP A 160 9.74 -10.22 2.69
C ASP A 160 9.04 -10.45 1.33
N VAL A 161 8.08 -9.61 0.98
CA VAL A 161 7.31 -9.70 -0.26
C VAL A 161 7.38 -8.38 -1.03
N TYR A 162 7.46 -8.45 -2.35
CA TYR A 162 7.27 -7.33 -3.24
C TYR A 162 5.95 -7.49 -4.00
N ASN A 163 5.01 -6.58 -3.79
CA ASN A 163 3.69 -6.63 -4.40
C ASN A 163 3.60 -5.71 -5.62
N VAL A 164 3.23 -6.27 -6.76
CA VAL A 164 2.90 -5.56 -8.00
C VAL A 164 1.39 -5.51 -8.15
N VAL A 165 0.85 -4.36 -8.46
CA VAL A 165 -0.57 -4.20 -8.77
C VAL A 165 -0.72 -3.71 -10.21
N ALA A 166 -1.23 -4.58 -11.08
CA ALA A 166 -1.56 -4.24 -12.46
C ALA A 166 -2.99 -3.68 -12.53
N ILE A 167 -3.09 -2.39 -12.86
CA ILE A 167 -4.33 -1.60 -12.92
C ILE A 167 -4.65 -1.15 -14.33
#